data_abf9411bf41a3e9d8cfeaf501892a72b
#
_entry.id   abf9411bf41a3e9d8cfeaf501892a72b
#
_cell.length_a   1.000
_cell.length_b   1.000
_cell.length_c   1.000
_cell.angle_alpha   90.00
_cell.angle_beta   90.00
_cell.angle_gamma   90.00
#
_symmetry.space_group_name_H-M   'P 1'
#
loop_
_entity.id
_entity.type
_entity.pdbx_description
1 polymer ?
#
loop_
_entity_poly.entity_id
_entity_poly.type
_entity_poly.pdbx_seq_one_letter_code
_entity_poly.pdbx_strand_id
1 'polypeptide(L)'
;MCGLFSCYVSLEIMFTGLVELKGTLARRSRRGPGYRLAIEAALGALALGESISVSGACLTVVSSSRDGRGFEADVSLETAEKTTLGALAIGSTVNLERALKVGDRLGGHLVSGHVDAVAELQRVAPAGEAQRLSVAFPRELSRFIAAKGSITLDGVSLTVNAVTDGVLEVMVIPHTLRVTTLGELRPGAPLNLEVDTLARYAVRYLEVSAGKPEAGLEHALRQAGYEAGNS
;
A
#
# COMPACT_ATOMS: atom_id res chain seq x y z
N MET A 1 2.86 -36.90 25.11
CA MET A 1 3.38 -36.25 23.89
C MET A 1 2.72 -34.89 23.78
N CYS A 2 3.43 -33.85 24.20
CA CYS A 2 2.90 -32.48 24.23
C CYS A 2 3.17 -31.88 22.85
N GLY A 3 2.07 -31.60 22.10
CA GLY A 3 2.15 -30.96 20.80
C GLY A 3 2.60 -29.52 20.97
N LEU A 4 3.76 -29.16 20.45
CA LEU A 4 4.23 -27.80 20.29
C LEU A 4 3.28 -27.07 19.31
N PHE A 5 2.31 -26.37 19.85
CA PHE A 5 1.64 -25.30 19.11
C PHE A 5 2.70 -24.22 18.87
N SER A 6 3.25 -24.20 17.66
CA SER A 6 4.05 -23.08 17.17
C SER A 6 3.10 -21.86 17.12
N CYS A 7 3.18 -21.02 18.13
CA CYS A 7 2.57 -19.71 18.12
C CYS A 7 3.37 -18.87 17.12
N TYR A 8 2.95 -18.87 15.86
CA TYR A 8 3.40 -17.86 14.91
C TYR A 8 2.89 -16.51 15.40
N VAL A 9 3.75 -15.78 16.08
CA VAL A 9 3.57 -14.35 16.24
C VAL A 9 3.56 -13.82 14.82
N SER A 10 2.40 -13.36 14.37
CA SER A 10 2.29 -12.58 13.13
C SER A 10 3.12 -11.32 13.34
N LEU A 11 4.38 -11.34 12.92
CA LEU A 11 5.13 -10.12 12.67
C LEU A 11 4.33 -9.41 11.59
N GLU A 12 3.91 -8.17 11.87
CA GLU A 12 3.25 -7.35 10.86
C GLU A 12 4.13 -7.34 9.61
N ILE A 13 3.59 -7.89 8.53
CA ILE A 13 4.27 -8.00 7.27
C ILE A 13 4.37 -6.59 6.70
N MET A 14 5.57 -6.19 6.27
CA MET A 14 5.86 -4.85 5.84
C MET A 14 6.55 -4.86 4.49
N PHE A 15 6.25 -3.88 3.68
CA PHE A 15 6.87 -3.57 2.39
C PHE A 15 7.47 -2.17 2.44
N THR A 16 8.19 -1.81 1.39
CA THR A 16 8.83 -0.48 1.27
C THR A 16 8.17 0.39 0.21
N GLY A 17 7.36 -0.20 -0.67
CA GLY A 17 6.84 0.45 -1.87
C GLY A 17 7.90 0.59 -2.98
N LEU A 18 8.99 -0.18 -2.91
CA LEU A 18 9.98 -0.28 -3.97
C LEU A 18 9.73 -1.56 -4.77
N VAL A 19 9.01 -1.40 -5.87
CA VAL A 19 8.68 -2.50 -6.77
C VAL A 19 9.96 -3.16 -7.29
N GLU A 20 10.08 -4.48 -7.10
CA GLU A 20 11.23 -5.26 -7.55
C GLU A 20 11.13 -5.60 -9.04
N LEU A 21 9.94 -5.99 -9.48
CA LEU A 21 9.67 -6.32 -10.88
C LEU A 21 8.17 -6.29 -11.21
N LYS A 22 7.86 -6.40 -12.49
CA LYS A 22 6.49 -6.62 -12.98
C LYS A 22 6.24 -8.09 -13.22
N GLY A 23 5.07 -8.57 -12.81
CA GLY A 23 4.56 -9.90 -13.14
C GLY A 23 3.34 -9.82 -14.05
N THR A 24 2.89 -10.98 -14.55
CA THR A 24 1.72 -11.09 -15.41
C THR A 24 0.69 -12.03 -14.78
N LEU A 25 -0.56 -11.61 -14.73
CA LEU A 25 -1.66 -12.48 -14.32
C LEU A 25 -1.91 -13.54 -15.39
N ALA A 26 -1.40 -14.75 -15.15
CA ALA A 26 -1.52 -15.85 -16.11
C ALA A 26 -2.88 -16.59 -16.01
N ARG A 27 -3.42 -16.68 -14.79
CA ARG A 27 -4.70 -17.38 -14.56
C ARG A 27 -5.42 -16.82 -13.34
N ARG A 28 -6.76 -16.81 -13.42
CA ARG A 28 -7.65 -16.56 -12.29
C ARG A 28 -8.68 -17.68 -12.23
N SER A 29 -8.80 -18.32 -11.09
CA SER A 29 -9.79 -19.36 -10.82
C SER A 29 -10.61 -19.03 -9.59
N ARG A 30 -11.88 -19.41 -9.57
CA ARG A 30 -12.75 -19.20 -8.40
C ARG A 30 -12.31 -20.10 -7.24
N ARG A 31 -12.28 -19.54 -6.03
CA ARG A 31 -11.90 -20.28 -4.83
C ARG A 31 -12.83 -19.87 -3.68
N GLY A 32 -13.87 -20.69 -3.45
CA GLY A 32 -14.93 -20.29 -2.52
C GLY A 32 -15.57 -18.96 -2.92
N PRO A 33 -15.70 -17.99 -1.99
CA PRO A 33 -16.20 -16.65 -2.31
C PRO A 33 -15.19 -15.77 -3.04
N GLY A 34 -13.89 -16.07 -2.97
CA GLY A 34 -12.81 -15.29 -3.58
C GLY A 34 -12.22 -15.94 -4.84
N TYR A 35 -10.95 -15.65 -5.08
CA TYR A 35 -10.22 -16.11 -6.27
C TYR A 35 -8.83 -16.61 -5.88
N ARG A 36 -8.29 -17.52 -6.71
CA ARG A 36 -6.86 -17.83 -6.76
C ARG A 36 -6.28 -17.21 -8.02
N LEU A 37 -5.26 -16.42 -7.84
CA LEU A 37 -4.47 -15.80 -8.91
C LEU A 37 -3.19 -16.60 -9.10
N ALA A 38 -2.85 -16.92 -10.35
CA ALA A 38 -1.54 -17.43 -10.73
C ALA A 38 -0.80 -16.30 -11.46
N ILE A 39 0.36 -15.92 -10.95
CA ILE A 39 1.17 -14.80 -11.44
C ILE A 39 2.50 -15.36 -11.95
N GLU A 40 2.83 -15.07 -13.19
CA GLU A 40 4.14 -15.33 -13.78
C GLU A 40 5.08 -14.15 -13.48
N ALA A 41 6.22 -14.47 -12.85
CA ALA A 41 7.21 -13.49 -12.45
C ALA A 41 8.51 -14.18 -12.07
N ALA A 42 9.65 -13.59 -12.40
CA ALA A 42 10.97 -14.15 -12.07
C ALA A 42 11.45 -13.69 -10.67
N LEU A 43 10.66 -13.94 -9.63
CA LEU A 43 10.98 -13.60 -8.23
C LEU A 43 11.97 -14.58 -7.57
N GLY A 44 12.35 -15.66 -8.26
CA GLY A 44 13.13 -16.74 -7.67
C GLY A 44 12.28 -17.63 -6.75
N ALA A 45 12.93 -18.38 -5.89
CA ALA A 45 12.25 -19.29 -4.97
C ALA A 45 11.47 -18.52 -3.91
N LEU A 46 10.18 -18.79 -3.80
CA LEU A 46 9.28 -18.24 -2.79
C LEU A 46 8.88 -19.35 -1.81
N ALA A 47 8.85 -19.01 -0.52
CA ALA A 47 8.35 -19.93 0.49
C ALA A 47 6.81 -19.93 0.52
N LEU A 48 6.22 -21.09 0.85
CA LEU A 48 4.80 -21.15 1.16
C LEU A 48 4.52 -20.33 2.43
N GLY A 49 3.49 -19.50 2.40
CA GLY A 49 3.18 -18.58 3.49
C GLY A 49 3.94 -17.26 3.43
N GLU A 50 4.88 -17.09 2.49
CA GLU A 50 5.54 -15.79 2.26
C GLU A 50 4.53 -14.77 1.77
N SER A 51 4.67 -13.51 2.19
CA SER A 51 3.84 -12.43 1.70
C SER A 51 4.49 -11.70 0.54
N ILE A 52 3.67 -11.36 -0.43
CA ILE A 52 4.06 -10.57 -1.61
C ILE A 52 3.04 -9.45 -1.79
N SER A 53 3.52 -8.23 -2.00
CA SER A 53 2.71 -7.13 -2.48
C SER A 53 2.45 -7.31 -3.96
N VAL A 54 1.18 -7.39 -4.35
CA VAL A 54 0.73 -7.48 -5.75
C VAL A 54 -0.04 -6.20 -6.06
N SER A 55 0.57 -5.31 -6.83
CA SER A 55 0.06 -3.94 -7.06
C SER A 55 -0.41 -3.28 -5.76
N GLY A 56 0.37 -3.38 -4.69
CA GLY A 56 0.08 -2.81 -3.38
C GLY A 56 -0.82 -3.64 -2.47
N ALA A 57 -1.41 -4.73 -2.94
CA ALA A 57 -2.19 -5.63 -2.09
C ALA A 57 -1.31 -6.75 -1.53
N CYS A 58 -1.27 -6.89 -0.20
CA CYS A 58 -0.57 -7.97 0.46
C CYS A 58 -1.28 -9.31 0.25
N LEU A 59 -0.61 -10.25 -0.40
CA LEU A 59 -1.12 -11.60 -0.64
C LEU A 59 -0.15 -12.63 -0.09
N THR A 60 -0.69 -13.78 0.33
CA THR A 60 0.09 -14.91 0.84
C THR A 60 0.31 -15.96 -0.26
N VAL A 61 1.56 -16.36 -0.47
CA VAL A 61 1.93 -17.41 -1.42
C VAL A 61 1.37 -18.76 -0.94
N VAL A 62 0.52 -19.38 -1.74
CA VAL A 62 -0.08 -20.70 -1.48
C VAL A 62 0.52 -21.80 -2.36
N SER A 63 1.19 -21.42 -3.44
CA SER A 63 1.93 -22.31 -4.33
C SER A 63 3.02 -21.52 -5.03
N SER A 64 4.18 -22.12 -5.27
CA SER A 64 5.29 -21.52 -6.01
C SER A 64 5.81 -22.52 -7.03
N SER A 65 6.14 -22.03 -8.23
CA SER A 65 6.76 -22.88 -9.25
C SER A 65 8.18 -23.26 -8.87
N ARG A 66 8.58 -24.50 -9.19
CA ARG A 66 9.92 -25.03 -8.84
C ARG A 66 11.07 -24.26 -9.52
N ASP A 67 10.80 -23.67 -10.66
CA ASP A 67 11.77 -22.87 -11.43
C ASP A 67 11.83 -21.41 -11.01
N GLY A 68 11.04 -21.00 -9.99
CA GLY A 68 10.99 -19.63 -9.48
C GLY A 68 10.35 -18.61 -10.42
N ARG A 69 9.59 -19.08 -11.43
CA ARG A 69 9.00 -18.23 -12.48
C ARG A 69 7.52 -17.93 -12.27
N GLY A 70 6.97 -18.27 -11.13
CA GLY A 70 5.58 -17.97 -10.83
C GLY A 70 5.14 -18.45 -9.47
N PHE A 71 4.02 -17.93 -9.03
CA PHE A 71 3.38 -18.29 -7.77
C PHE A 71 1.86 -18.18 -7.88
N GLU A 72 1.18 -18.80 -6.93
CA GLU A 72 -0.25 -18.62 -6.74
C GLU A 72 -0.52 -17.99 -5.36
N ALA A 73 -1.51 -17.13 -5.32
CA ALA A 73 -2.00 -16.50 -4.09
C ALA A 73 -3.53 -16.48 -4.08
N ASP A 74 -4.12 -16.66 -2.89
CA ASP A 74 -5.56 -16.54 -2.71
C ASP A 74 -5.94 -15.08 -2.41
N VAL A 75 -6.99 -14.61 -3.06
CA VAL A 75 -7.58 -13.27 -2.89
C VAL A 75 -8.96 -13.45 -2.28
N SER A 76 -9.19 -12.87 -1.11
CA SER A 76 -10.51 -12.86 -0.46
C SER A 76 -11.52 -12.07 -1.29
N LEU A 77 -12.82 -12.25 -1.03
CA LEU A 77 -13.85 -11.43 -1.66
C LEU A 77 -13.64 -9.96 -1.33
N GLU A 78 -13.36 -9.64 -0.07
CA GLU A 78 -13.10 -8.26 0.36
C GLU A 78 -11.90 -7.64 -0.38
N THR A 79 -10.77 -8.37 -0.47
CA THR A 79 -9.61 -7.90 -1.22
C THR A 79 -9.94 -7.68 -2.70
N ALA A 80 -10.73 -8.58 -3.31
CA ALA A 80 -11.14 -8.45 -4.69
C ALA A 80 -12.05 -7.24 -4.94
N GLU A 81 -12.90 -6.89 -3.98
CA GLU A 81 -13.81 -5.74 -4.05
C GLU A 81 -13.12 -4.41 -3.75
N LYS A 82 -12.13 -4.44 -2.84
CA LYS A 82 -11.41 -3.23 -2.39
C LYS A 82 -10.20 -2.86 -3.24
N THR A 83 -9.78 -3.73 -4.14
CA THR A 83 -8.58 -3.53 -4.97
C THR A 83 -8.89 -3.71 -6.44
N THR A 84 -7.96 -3.28 -7.29
CA THR A 84 -8.02 -3.53 -8.74
C THR A 84 -7.91 -5.02 -9.08
N LEU A 85 -7.43 -5.89 -8.17
CA LEU A 85 -7.16 -7.30 -8.42
C LEU A 85 -8.41 -8.09 -8.82
N GLY A 86 -9.60 -7.73 -8.30
CA GLY A 86 -10.86 -8.37 -8.64
C GLY A 86 -11.28 -8.17 -10.10
N ALA A 87 -10.88 -7.05 -10.71
CA ALA A 87 -11.24 -6.68 -12.08
C ALA A 87 -10.14 -6.96 -13.12
N LEU A 88 -8.92 -7.36 -12.68
CA LEU A 88 -7.81 -7.61 -13.60
C LEU A 88 -8.14 -8.66 -14.65
N ALA A 89 -7.86 -8.37 -15.92
CA ALA A 89 -7.94 -9.37 -16.98
C ALA A 89 -6.72 -10.30 -16.97
N ILE A 90 -6.88 -11.53 -17.46
CA ILE A 90 -5.74 -12.42 -17.74
C ILE A 90 -4.82 -11.74 -18.76
N GLY A 91 -3.51 -11.77 -18.52
CA GLY A 91 -2.50 -11.05 -19.28
C GLY A 91 -2.19 -9.65 -18.73
N SER A 92 -2.93 -9.14 -17.75
CA SER A 92 -2.61 -7.85 -17.11
C SER A 92 -1.28 -7.91 -16.37
N THR A 93 -0.55 -6.81 -16.44
CA THR A 93 0.70 -6.61 -15.69
C THR A 93 0.40 -6.12 -14.27
N VAL A 94 1.16 -6.60 -13.29
CA VAL A 94 1.09 -6.20 -11.88
C VAL A 94 2.47 -5.85 -11.34
N ASN A 95 2.55 -4.91 -10.42
CA ASN A 95 3.77 -4.61 -9.67
C ASN A 95 3.97 -5.64 -8.56
N LEU A 96 5.20 -6.05 -8.32
CA LEU A 96 5.52 -7.07 -7.32
C LEU A 96 6.67 -6.59 -6.43
N GLU A 97 6.50 -6.83 -5.13
CA GLU A 97 7.52 -6.60 -4.11
C GLU A 97 7.42 -7.71 -3.05
N ARG A 98 8.55 -8.27 -2.62
CA ARG A 98 8.62 -9.24 -1.53
C ARG A 98 8.54 -8.51 -0.18
N ALA A 99 8.04 -9.21 0.84
CA ALA A 99 8.04 -8.66 2.18
C ALA A 99 9.46 -8.35 2.67
N LEU A 100 9.59 -7.22 3.35
CA LEU A 100 10.84 -6.74 3.94
C LEU A 100 11.35 -7.74 5.00
N LYS A 101 12.62 -8.06 4.97
CA LYS A 101 13.27 -8.88 5.99
C LYS A 101 13.92 -8.01 7.05
N VAL A 102 14.07 -8.54 8.25
CA VAL A 102 14.81 -7.84 9.31
C VAL A 102 16.25 -7.61 8.84
N GLY A 103 16.67 -6.33 8.85
CA GLY A 103 17.98 -5.89 8.38
C GLY A 103 18.02 -5.33 6.97
N ASP A 104 16.94 -5.45 6.20
CA ASP A 104 16.84 -4.82 4.88
C ASP A 104 16.71 -3.29 4.99
N ARG A 105 17.03 -2.59 3.90
CA ARG A 105 16.92 -1.13 3.85
C ARG A 105 15.49 -0.69 3.56
N LEU A 106 14.98 0.25 4.34
CA LEU A 106 13.72 0.93 4.07
C LEU A 106 13.98 2.12 3.12
N GLY A 107 13.94 1.86 1.82
CA GLY A 107 14.24 2.87 0.80
C GLY A 107 13.04 3.76 0.39
N GLY A 108 11.81 3.32 0.68
CA GLY A 108 10.56 4.08 0.49
C GLY A 108 9.97 4.53 1.82
N HIS A 109 8.77 4.04 2.16
CA HIS A 109 8.14 4.25 3.47
C HIS A 109 7.56 2.93 4.00
N LEU A 110 6.95 2.95 5.18
CA LEU A 110 6.30 1.78 5.76
C LEU A 110 4.99 1.50 5.03
N VAL A 111 4.96 0.44 4.23
CA VAL A 111 3.80 0.01 3.44
C VAL A 111 3.30 -1.31 3.99
N SER A 112 2.01 -1.38 4.32
CA SER A 112 1.40 -2.58 4.90
C SER A 112 0.86 -3.56 3.84
N GLY A 113 0.59 -3.07 2.65
CA GLY A 113 -0.12 -3.82 1.61
C GLY A 113 -1.63 -3.87 1.86
N HIS A 114 -2.15 -2.98 2.68
CA HIS A 114 -3.57 -2.86 2.99
C HIS A 114 -4.17 -1.69 2.23
N VAL A 115 -4.59 -1.98 1.01
CA VAL A 115 -5.19 -0.99 0.10
C VAL A 115 -6.42 -0.35 0.74
N ASP A 116 -6.44 0.99 0.77
CA ASP A 116 -7.54 1.76 1.34
C ASP A 116 -8.68 1.95 0.36
N ALA A 117 -8.33 2.21 -0.90
CA ALA A 117 -9.30 2.46 -1.95
C ALA A 117 -8.71 2.20 -3.34
N VAL A 118 -9.61 2.07 -4.31
CA VAL A 118 -9.27 2.22 -5.71
C VAL A 118 -9.43 3.70 -6.08
N ALA A 119 -8.32 4.31 -6.48
CA ALA A 119 -8.24 5.67 -7.00
C ALA A 119 -8.28 5.67 -8.53
N GLU A 120 -8.42 6.82 -9.16
CA GLU A 120 -8.49 6.96 -10.61
C GLU A 120 -7.43 7.93 -11.13
N LEU A 121 -6.65 7.52 -12.10
CA LEU A 121 -5.73 8.39 -12.82
C LEU A 121 -6.50 9.36 -13.71
N GLN A 122 -6.55 10.63 -13.34
CA GLN A 122 -7.27 11.65 -14.14
C GLN A 122 -6.43 12.24 -15.25
N ARG A 123 -5.13 12.45 -14.98
CA ARG A 123 -4.25 13.16 -15.93
C ARG A 123 -2.82 12.65 -15.83
N VAL A 124 -2.18 12.57 -17.00
CA VAL A 124 -0.74 12.41 -17.16
C VAL A 124 -0.21 13.63 -17.89
N ALA A 125 0.76 14.32 -17.32
CA ALA A 125 1.39 15.49 -17.94
C ALA A 125 2.92 15.33 -17.93
N PRO A 126 3.62 15.62 -19.05
CA PRO A 126 5.06 15.61 -19.08
C PRO A 126 5.64 16.69 -18.14
N ALA A 127 6.75 16.38 -17.49
CA ALA A 127 7.50 17.28 -16.63
C ALA A 127 9.00 17.03 -16.80
N GLY A 128 9.55 17.52 -17.91
CA GLY A 128 10.86 17.14 -18.39
C GLY A 128 10.89 15.66 -18.79
N GLU A 129 11.84 14.89 -18.24
CA GLU A 129 11.90 13.44 -18.45
C GLU A 129 10.94 12.66 -17.52
N ALA A 130 10.43 13.29 -16.47
CA ALA A 130 9.46 12.73 -15.53
C ALA A 130 8.03 12.93 -16.03
N GLN A 131 7.07 12.29 -15.36
CA GLN A 131 5.64 12.50 -15.57
C GLN A 131 4.98 12.94 -14.27
N ARG A 132 4.07 13.91 -14.37
CA ARG A 132 3.16 14.29 -13.31
C ARG A 132 1.87 13.53 -13.50
N LEU A 133 1.47 12.78 -12.47
CA LEU A 133 0.21 12.06 -12.41
C LEU A 133 -0.72 12.83 -11.47
N SER A 134 -1.95 13.13 -11.93
CA SER A 134 -3.04 13.65 -11.11
C SER A 134 -4.02 12.50 -10.86
N VAL A 135 -4.26 12.15 -9.61
CA VAL A 135 -5.02 10.97 -9.20
C VAL A 135 -6.17 11.40 -8.29
N ALA A 136 -7.41 11.08 -8.70
CA ALA A 136 -8.59 11.27 -7.86
C ALA A 136 -8.70 10.15 -6.85
N PHE A 137 -9.08 10.50 -5.62
CA PHE A 137 -9.24 9.55 -4.53
C PHE A 137 -10.49 9.88 -3.70
N PRO A 138 -11.04 8.90 -2.95
CA PRO A 138 -12.20 9.12 -2.08
C PRO A 138 -11.92 10.20 -1.02
N ARG A 139 -12.82 11.18 -0.89
CA ARG A 139 -12.64 12.36 -0.02
C ARG A 139 -12.39 12.04 1.45
N GLU A 140 -12.89 10.92 1.94
CA GLU A 140 -12.68 10.43 3.29
C GLU A 140 -11.20 10.16 3.62
N LEU A 141 -10.37 9.95 2.59
CA LEU A 141 -8.93 9.75 2.75
C LEU A 141 -8.14 11.06 2.83
N SER A 142 -8.76 12.22 2.55
CA SER A 142 -8.07 13.53 2.51
C SER A 142 -7.31 13.86 3.80
N ARG A 143 -7.86 13.47 4.95
CA ARG A 143 -7.24 13.71 6.26
C ARG A 143 -5.92 12.95 6.49
N PHE A 144 -5.65 11.91 5.69
CA PHE A 144 -4.43 11.10 5.77
C PHE A 144 -3.38 11.50 4.73
N ILE A 145 -3.73 12.37 3.78
CA ILE A 145 -2.87 12.72 2.65
C ILE A 145 -2.42 14.18 2.78
N ALA A 146 -1.10 14.38 2.87
CA ALA A 146 -0.51 15.70 3.01
C ALA A 146 0.50 15.96 1.90
N ALA A 147 0.60 17.23 1.45
CA ALA A 147 1.69 17.63 0.56
C ALA A 147 3.06 17.34 1.20
N LYS A 148 3.99 16.75 0.44
CA LYS A 148 5.30 16.23 0.88
C LYS A 148 5.22 14.97 1.75
N GLY A 149 4.03 14.44 2.05
CA GLY A 149 3.85 13.14 2.67
C GLY A 149 4.06 11.99 1.67
N SER A 150 4.08 10.76 2.20
CA SER A 150 4.17 9.55 1.40
C SER A 150 2.78 9.03 1.02
N ILE A 151 2.70 8.36 -0.10
CA ILE A 151 1.51 7.66 -0.60
C ILE A 151 1.96 6.44 -1.39
N THR A 152 1.16 5.39 -1.41
CA THR A 152 1.39 4.23 -2.26
C THR A 152 0.34 4.19 -3.36
N LEU A 153 0.80 4.09 -4.62
CA LEU A 153 -0.05 3.89 -5.80
C LEU A 153 0.39 2.60 -6.50
N ASP A 154 -0.50 1.62 -6.64
CA ASP A 154 -0.20 0.28 -7.14
C ASP A 154 1.08 -0.34 -6.52
N GLY A 155 1.27 -0.14 -5.21
CA GLY A 155 2.43 -0.62 -4.47
C GLY A 155 3.71 0.21 -4.67
N VAL A 156 3.65 1.33 -5.38
CA VAL A 156 4.81 2.20 -5.59
C VAL A 156 4.79 3.33 -4.56
N SER A 157 5.85 3.43 -3.75
CA SER A 157 6.06 4.54 -2.81
C SER A 157 6.37 5.83 -3.56
N LEU A 158 5.56 6.86 -3.32
CA LEU A 158 5.66 8.15 -3.99
C LEU A 158 5.51 9.29 -2.99
N THR A 159 6.10 10.44 -3.32
CA THR A 159 5.90 11.67 -2.57
C THR A 159 4.74 12.47 -3.17
N VAL A 160 3.81 12.89 -2.33
CA VAL A 160 2.72 13.79 -2.73
C VAL A 160 3.26 15.19 -3.00
N ASN A 161 3.16 15.67 -4.23
CA ASN A 161 3.59 17.03 -4.59
C ASN A 161 2.55 18.08 -4.20
N ALA A 162 1.29 17.77 -4.44
CA ALA A 162 0.15 18.62 -4.09
C ALA A 162 -1.08 17.75 -3.81
N VAL A 163 -2.02 18.29 -3.03
CA VAL A 163 -3.33 17.70 -2.79
C VAL A 163 -4.37 18.79 -2.71
N THR A 164 -5.46 18.66 -3.45
CA THR A 164 -6.56 19.64 -3.50
C THR A 164 -7.85 18.93 -3.90
N ASP A 165 -8.92 19.13 -3.12
CA ASP A 165 -10.29 18.69 -3.43
C ASP A 165 -10.45 17.22 -3.90
N GLY A 166 -9.76 16.29 -3.24
CA GLY A 166 -9.86 14.86 -3.56
C GLY A 166 -9.02 14.43 -4.77
N VAL A 167 -8.09 15.28 -5.20
CA VAL A 167 -7.07 14.98 -6.21
C VAL A 167 -5.68 15.17 -5.60
N LEU A 168 -4.81 14.20 -5.74
CA LEU A 168 -3.39 14.31 -5.40
C LEU A 168 -2.55 14.37 -6.68
N GLU A 169 -1.39 15.00 -6.58
CA GLU A 169 -0.38 15.00 -7.63
C GLU A 169 0.91 14.35 -7.13
N VAL A 170 1.48 13.49 -7.96
CA VAL A 170 2.78 12.88 -7.74
C VAL A 170 3.67 13.07 -8.96
N MET A 171 4.98 13.13 -8.74
CA MET A 171 5.97 13.16 -9.81
C MET A 171 6.66 11.80 -9.91
N VAL A 172 6.57 11.17 -11.08
CA VAL A 172 7.15 9.85 -11.31
C VAL A 172 8.36 9.98 -12.22
N ILE A 173 9.53 9.60 -11.72
CA ILE A 173 10.80 9.69 -12.45
C ILE A 173 10.91 8.62 -13.54
N PRO A 174 11.76 8.80 -14.57
CA PRO A 174 11.87 7.86 -15.70
C PRO A 174 12.19 6.42 -15.30
N HIS A 175 12.99 6.23 -14.27
CA HIS A 175 13.31 4.89 -13.78
C HIS A 175 12.03 4.18 -13.31
N THR A 176 11.24 4.80 -12.42
CA THR A 176 10.01 4.25 -11.87
C THR A 176 8.96 3.97 -12.96
N LEU A 177 8.84 4.88 -13.94
CA LEU A 177 7.95 4.66 -15.10
C LEU A 177 8.32 3.40 -15.91
N ARG A 178 9.59 3.07 -16.02
CA ARG A 178 10.04 1.88 -16.76
C ARG A 178 9.85 0.58 -16.01
N VAL A 179 10.11 0.58 -14.70
CA VAL A 179 10.15 -0.65 -13.90
C VAL A 179 8.81 -0.99 -13.24
N THR A 180 7.82 -0.09 -13.33
CA THR A 180 6.48 -0.28 -12.75
C THR A 180 5.38 -0.16 -13.80
N THR A 181 4.16 -0.54 -13.43
CA THR A 181 2.96 -0.37 -14.26
C THR A 181 2.59 1.10 -14.48
N LEU A 182 3.07 2.03 -13.64
CA LEU A 182 2.69 3.45 -13.70
C LEU A 182 3.00 4.10 -15.05
N GLY A 183 4.05 3.63 -15.75
CA GLY A 183 4.40 4.15 -17.08
C GLY A 183 3.46 3.71 -18.22
N GLU A 184 2.63 2.69 -17.97
CA GLU A 184 1.72 2.12 -18.96
C GLU A 184 0.29 2.68 -18.83
N LEU A 185 0.01 3.36 -17.71
CA LEU A 185 -1.32 3.85 -17.39
C LEU A 185 -1.79 4.99 -18.30
N ARG A 186 -3.09 5.09 -18.45
CA ARG A 186 -3.77 6.17 -19.20
C ARG A 186 -4.83 6.80 -18.32
N PRO A 187 -5.24 8.05 -18.58
CA PRO A 187 -6.37 8.67 -17.89
C PRO A 187 -7.60 7.76 -17.90
N GLY A 188 -8.28 7.64 -16.76
CA GLY A 188 -9.37 6.70 -16.48
C GLY A 188 -8.91 5.36 -15.90
N ALA A 189 -7.60 5.09 -15.82
CA ALA A 189 -7.10 3.84 -15.23
C ALA A 189 -7.33 3.81 -13.72
N PRO A 190 -7.83 2.69 -13.17
CA PRO A 190 -7.92 2.50 -11.73
C PRO A 190 -6.54 2.16 -11.14
N LEU A 191 -6.29 2.59 -9.90
CA LEU A 191 -5.06 2.42 -9.13
C LEU A 191 -5.39 2.00 -7.71
N ASN A 192 -4.68 1.03 -7.16
CA ASN A 192 -4.72 0.76 -5.73
C ASN A 192 -4.02 1.89 -4.97
N LEU A 193 -4.68 2.46 -3.98
CA LEU A 193 -4.14 3.51 -3.12
C LEU A 193 -4.08 3.03 -1.69
N GLU A 194 -2.92 3.21 -1.06
CA GLU A 194 -2.71 3.00 0.38
C GLU A 194 -2.13 4.28 0.97
N VAL A 195 -2.75 4.81 2.03
CA VAL A 195 -2.23 5.98 2.76
C VAL A 195 -1.08 5.59 3.66
N ASP A 196 -0.21 6.55 3.98
CA ASP A 196 0.88 6.32 4.93
C ASP A 196 0.33 5.86 6.29
N THR A 197 0.82 4.72 6.76
CA THR A 197 0.41 4.11 8.03
C THR A 197 0.63 5.06 9.22
N LEU A 198 1.68 5.89 9.19
CA LEU A 198 1.93 6.89 10.24
C LEU A 198 0.83 7.95 10.26
N ALA A 199 0.36 8.40 9.09
CA ALA A 199 -0.76 9.35 9.02
C ALA A 199 -2.05 8.74 9.61
N ARG A 200 -2.30 7.46 9.38
CA ARG A 200 -3.46 6.74 9.94
C ARG A 200 -3.44 6.74 11.48
N TYR A 201 -2.32 6.40 12.09
CA TYR A 201 -2.20 6.41 13.55
C TYR A 201 -2.24 7.81 14.14
N ALA A 202 -1.61 8.80 13.48
CA ALA A 202 -1.66 10.19 13.91
C ALA A 202 -3.08 10.76 13.92
N VAL A 203 -3.83 10.56 12.84
CA VAL A 203 -5.24 10.99 12.74
C VAL A 203 -6.08 10.27 13.78
N ARG A 204 -5.93 8.96 13.96
CA ARG A 204 -6.68 8.21 14.98
C ARG A 204 -6.40 8.70 16.40
N TYR A 205 -5.14 9.00 16.70
CA TYR A 205 -4.78 9.58 18.01
C TYR A 205 -5.46 10.93 18.23
N LEU A 206 -5.45 11.82 17.24
CA LEU A 206 -6.09 13.13 17.31
C LEU A 206 -7.61 13.01 17.51
N GLU A 207 -8.28 12.11 16.79
CA GLU A 207 -9.72 11.86 16.91
C GLU A 207 -10.10 11.40 18.33
N VAL A 208 -9.32 10.49 18.91
CA VAL A 208 -9.57 9.98 20.27
C VAL A 208 -9.25 11.04 21.33
N SER A 209 -8.23 11.88 21.06
CA SER A 209 -7.81 12.93 21.99
C SER A 209 -8.75 14.13 21.96
N ALA A 210 -9.29 14.51 20.80
CA ALA A 210 -10.25 15.61 20.67
C ALA A 210 -11.56 15.36 21.43
N GLY A 211 -11.92 14.11 21.68
CA GLY A 211 -13.08 13.74 22.51
C GLY A 211 -12.82 13.74 24.03
N LYS A 212 -11.56 13.99 24.45
CA LYS A 212 -11.22 14.15 25.88
C LYS A 212 -11.19 15.65 26.16
N PRO A 213 -11.95 16.18 27.16
CA PRO A 213 -11.76 17.57 27.60
C PRO A 213 -10.27 17.80 27.92
N GLU A 214 -9.76 18.99 27.65
CA GLU A 214 -8.36 19.42 27.91
C GLU A 214 -7.91 19.24 29.38
N ALA A 215 -8.81 18.72 30.21
CA ALA A 215 -8.60 18.41 31.63
C ALA A 215 -7.34 17.55 31.91
N GLY A 216 -6.78 16.80 30.96
CA GLY A 216 -5.64 15.93 31.22
C GLY A 216 -4.31 16.69 31.35
N LEU A 217 -3.95 17.54 30.41
CA LEU A 217 -2.67 18.25 30.42
C LEU A 217 -2.69 19.44 31.36
N GLU A 218 -3.74 20.28 31.32
CA GLU A 218 -3.91 21.38 32.26
C GLU A 218 -4.04 20.88 33.70
N HIS A 219 -4.78 19.80 33.94
CA HIS A 219 -4.88 19.19 35.26
C HIS A 219 -3.54 18.63 35.74
N ALA A 220 -2.79 17.94 34.85
CA ALA A 220 -1.46 17.45 35.18
C ALA A 220 -0.45 18.59 35.43
N LEU A 221 -0.51 19.67 34.64
CA LEU A 221 0.34 20.85 34.83
C LEU A 221 -0.01 21.58 36.13
N ARG A 222 -1.29 21.75 36.48
CA ARG A 222 -1.73 22.32 37.77
C ARG A 222 -1.30 21.45 38.95
N GLN A 223 -1.42 20.12 38.85
CA GLN A 223 -0.91 19.22 39.91
C GLN A 223 0.62 19.26 40.02
N ALA A 224 1.33 19.54 38.94
CA ALA A 224 2.78 19.74 38.94
C ALA A 224 3.23 21.18 39.37
N GLY A 225 2.27 22.06 39.77
CA GLY A 225 2.56 23.40 40.26
C GLY A 225 2.76 24.47 39.17
N TYR A 226 2.38 24.17 37.92
CA TYR A 226 2.38 25.16 36.84
C TYR A 226 1.03 25.90 36.80
N GLU A 227 1.01 27.18 37.20
CA GLU A 227 -0.12 28.08 36.99
C GLU A 227 0.04 28.79 35.64
N ALA A 228 -1.00 28.78 34.79
CA ALA A 228 -1.01 29.61 33.59
C ALA A 228 -1.02 31.10 34.04
N GLY A 229 0.06 31.81 33.76
CA GLY A 229 0.13 33.23 34.03
C GLY A 229 -0.92 34.00 33.27
N ASN A 230 -1.79 34.71 33.98
CA ASN A 230 -2.71 35.69 33.41
C ASN A 230 -1.88 36.81 32.77
N SER A 231 -1.87 36.94 31.47
CA SER A 231 -1.42 38.09 30.68
C SER A 231 -2.63 38.84 30.16
#